data_7871b773354aeaa8fc5b0cd61cc20098
#
_entry.id   7871b773354aeaa8fc5b0cd61cc20098
#
_cell.length_a   1.000
_cell.length_b   1.000
_cell.length_c   1.000
_cell.angle_alpha   90.00
_cell.angle_beta   90.00
_cell.angle_gamma   90.00
#
_symmetry.space_group_name_H-M   'P 1'
#
loop_
_entity.id
_entity.type
_entity.pdbx_description
1 polymer ?
#
loop_
_entity_poly.entity_id
_entity_poly.type
_entity_poly.pdbx_seq_one_letter_code
_entity_poly.pdbx_strand_id
1 'polypeptide(L)'
;VPAHEIGQCVVNELRRYGVDTKYLLRGGPRLGVYYCEKGASQRASKVIYDRAGSSIATAKAEEFDWDGIFEGADWFHWTGITPALGGEMPEACLQACKAAKEKGVTVSCDLNYRKKLWSREQAGEVMAKLLPYVDVCIANEEDAKDVFGIEAENTDINSGKLDHAGYISVARQIAQRFGCRKVAITLRGSLSASDNDWAGMLYDACLLYTSDAA
;
A
#
# COMPACT_ATOMS: atom_id res chain seq x y z
N VAL A 1 -15.89 0.53 -10.29
CA VAL A 1 -16.90 -0.41 -9.75
C VAL A 1 -17.97 -0.65 -10.80
N PRO A 2 -18.65 -1.84 -10.84
CA PRO A 2 -19.66 -2.12 -11.84
C PRO A 2 -20.84 -1.13 -11.80
N ALA A 3 -21.51 -0.94 -12.94
CA ALA A 3 -22.58 0.04 -13.07
C ALA A 3 -23.91 -0.38 -12.39
N HIS A 4 -24.09 -1.69 -12.16
CA HIS A 4 -25.31 -2.26 -11.57
C HIS A 4 -25.39 -2.04 -10.04
N GLU A 5 -26.45 -2.57 -9.41
CA GLU A 5 -26.82 -2.31 -8.01
C GLU A 5 -25.75 -2.73 -6.99
N ILE A 6 -25.00 -3.82 -7.22
CA ILE A 6 -23.91 -4.21 -6.32
C ILE A 6 -22.80 -3.16 -6.32
N GLY A 7 -22.48 -2.57 -7.49
CA GLY A 7 -21.56 -1.44 -7.55
C GLY A 7 -22.13 -0.20 -6.87
N GLN A 8 -23.47 -0.01 -6.90
CA GLN A 8 -24.12 1.09 -6.16
C GLN A 8 -23.98 0.92 -4.64
N CYS A 9 -23.98 -0.30 -4.13
CA CYS A 9 -23.70 -0.54 -2.70
C CYS A 9 -22.34 0.02 -2.27
N VAL A 10 -21.31 -0.13 -3.11
CA VAL A 10 -19.96 0.44 -2.81
C VAL A 10 -20.03 1.98 -2.76
N VAL A 11 -20.70 2.60 -3.72
CA VAL A 11 -20.88 4.07 -3.74
C VAL A 11 -21.57 4.55 -2.47
N ASN A 12 -22.66 3.88 -2.09
CA ASN A 12 -23.45 4.22 -0.91
C ASN A 12 -22.63 4.05 0.38
N GLU A 13 -21.86 2.98 0.48
CA GLU A 13 -21.03 2.73 1.66
C GLU A 13 -19.91 3.78 1.80
N LEU A 14 -19.25 4.17 0.72
CA LEU A 14 -18.27 5.26 0.74
C LEU A 14 -18.89 6.59 1.18
N ARG A 15 -20.05 6.93 0.61
CA ARG A 15 -20.79 8.17 0.94
C ARG A 15 -21.27 8.17 2.38
N ARG A 16 -21.63 7.03 2.94
CA ARG A 16 -22.01 6.89 4.35
C ARG A 16 -20.94 7.40 5.32
N TYR A 17 -19.67 7.29 4.92
CA TYR A 17 -18.53 7.81 5.67
C TYR A 17 -18.04 9.18 5.20
N GLY A 18 -18.82 9.88 4.39
CA GLY A 18 -18.48 11.22 3.92
C GLY A 18 -17.42 11.27 2.81
N VAL A 19 -17.12 10.13 2.17
CA VAL A 19 -16.19 10.08 1.05
C VAL A 19 -16.86 10.63 -0.21
N ASP A 20 -16.21 11.62 -0.86
CA ASP A 20 -16.63 12.07 -2.19
C ASP A 20 -16.41 10.96 -3.22
N THR A 21 -17.46 10.66 -3.99
CA THR A 21 -17.44 9.62 -5.00
C THR A 21 -17.50 10.17 -6.43
N LYS A 22 -17.24 11.45 -6.62
CA LYS A 22 -17.29 12.14 -7.92
C LYS A 22 -16.44 11.43 -8.97
N TYR A 23 -15.26 10.97 -8.59
CA TYR A 23 -14.31 10.32 -9.48
C TYR A 23 -14.32 8.78 -9.39
N LEU A 24 -15.32 8.19 -8.75
CA LEU A 24 -15.49 6.76 -8.71
C LEU A 24 -16.04 6.23 -10.03
N LEU A 25 -15.17 5.71 -10.88
CA LEU A 25 -15.54 5.17 -12.20
C LEU A 25 -16.54 4.03 -12.08
N ARG A 26 -17.57 4.08 -12.93
CA ARG A 26 -18.65 3.08 -13.00
C ARG A 26 -18.52 2.30 -14.30
N GLY A 27 -18.13 1.02 -14.20
CA GLY A 27 -17.91 0.16 -15.35
C GLY A 27 -17.29 -1.16 -14.94
N GLY A 28 -16.93 -1.97 -15.93
CA GLY A 28 -16.37 -3.30 -15.74
C GLY A 28 -17.42 -4.34 -15.31
N PRO A 29 -17.04 -5.64 -15.32
CA PRO A 29 -18.00 -6.73 -15.25
C PRO A 29 -18.47 -7.07 -13.84
N ARG A 30 -17.63 -6.87 -12.80
CA ARG A 30 -17.95 -7.32 -11.44
C ARG A 30 -17.15 -6.59 -10.37
N LEU A 31 -17.69 -6.62 -9.15
CA LEU A 31 -16.97 -6.20 -7.96
C LEU A 31 -16.01 -7.30 -7.51
N GLY A 32 -14.78 -6.93 -7.14
CA GLY A 32 -13.89 -7.83 -6.42
C GLY A 32 -14.35 -8.00 -4.98
N VAL A 33 -14.30 -9.21 -4.46
CA VAL A 33 -14.69 -9.53 -3.08
C VAL A 33 -13.63 -10.37 -2.39
N TYR A 34 -13.69 -10.42 -1.08
CA TYR A 34 -12.96 -11.40 -0.29
C TYR A 34 -13.86 -11.95 0.81
N TYR A 35 -13.55 -13.17 1.22
CA TYR A 35 -14.24 -13.85 2.31
C TYR A 35 -13.25 -14.04 3.46
N CYS A 36 -13.57 -13.50 4.63
CA CYS A 36 -12.74 -13.62 5.82
C CYS A 36 -13.39 -14.53 6.85
N GLU A 37 -12.78 -15.70 7.06
CA GLU A 37 -13.09 -16.54 8.19
C GLU A 37 -12.23 -16.08 9.38
N LYS A 38 -12.88 -15.52 10.39
CA LYS A 38 -12.18 -15.01 11.57
C LYS A 38 -11.57 -16.16 12.38
N GLY A 39 -10.30 -16.02 12.71
CA GLY A 39 -9.59 -16.93 13.60
C GLY A 39 -10.03 -16.79 15.06
N ALA A 40 -9.63 -17.75 15.88
CA ALA A 40 -9.85 -17.71 17.32
C ALA A 40 -8.70 -18.44 18.03
N SER A 41 -8.19 -17.87 19.11
CA SER A 41 -7.07 -18.43 19.88
C SER A 41 -5.85 -18.74 19.01
N GLN A 42 -5.48 -20.01 18.86
CA GLN A 42 -4.34 -20.46 18.04
C GLN A 42 -4.71 -20.70 16.58
N ARG A 43 -5.99 -20.73 16.22
CA ARG A 43 -6.44 -20.90 14.84
C ARG A 43 -6.36 -19.58 14.10
N ALA A 44 -5.46 -19.50 13.12
CA ALA A 44 -5.30 -18.30 12.28
C ALA A 44 -6.56 -17.99 11.47
N SER A 45 -6.78 -16.72 11.19
CA SER A 45 -7.80 -16.26 10.25
C SER A 45 -7.48 -16.76 8.84
N LYS A 46 -8.51 -17.11 8.06
CA LYS A 46 -8.39 -17.52 6.67
C LYS A 46 -9.08 -16.51 5.76
N VAL A 47 -8.37 -16.04 4.74
CA VAL A 47 -8.90 -15.10 3.75
C VAL A 47 -8.84 -15.74 2.37
N ILE A 48 -10.00 -15.76 1.69
CA ILE A 48 -10.14 -16.17 0.30
C ILE A 48 -10.44 -14.92 -0.51
N TYR A 49 -9.59 -14.63 -1.50
CA TYR A 49 -9.74 -13.48 -2.39
C TYR A 49 -10.36 -13.93 -3.71
N ASP A 50 -11.39 -13.20 -4.14
CA ASP A 50 -12.02 -13.33 -5.44
C ASP A 50 -11.94 -11.99 -6.18
N ARG A 51 -10.80 -11.71 -6.79
CA ARG A 51 -10.44 -10.43 -7.43
C ARG A 51 -10.28 -10.52 -8.94
N ALA A 52 -10.04 -11.70 -9.47
CA ALA A 52 -9.82 -11.89 -10.91
C ALA A 52 -11.00 -11.36 -11.73
N GLY A 53 -10.70 -10.62 -12.81
CA GLY A 53 -11.72 -10.03 -13.67
C GLY A 53 -12.63 -9.00 -12.98
N SER A 54 -12.25 -8.46 -11.83
CA SER A 54 -12.98 -7.35 -11.21
C SER A 54 -12.84 -6.06 -12.01
N SER A 55 -13.79 -5.14 -11.83
CA SER A 55 -13.80 -3.85 -12.54
C SER A 55 -12.48 -3.10 -12.46
N ILE A 56 -11.82 -3.10 -11.29
CA ILE A 56 -10.52 -2.45 -11.15
C ILE A 56 -9.40 -3.23 -11.87
N ALA A 57 -9.42 -4.57 -11.84
CA ALA A 57 -8.40 -5.37 -12.49
C ALA A 57 -8.48 -5.34 -14.03
N THR A 58 -9.61 -4.91 -14.59
CA THR A 58 -9.85 -4.80 -16.03
C THR A 58 -9.93 -3.35 -16.52
N ALA A 59 -9.82 -2.38 -15.64
CA ALA A 59 -9.85 -0.96 -15.98
C ALA A 59 -8.64 -0.57 -16.86
N LYS A 60 -8.84 0.41 -17.72
CA LYS A 60 -7.80 0.97 -18.57
C LYS A 60 -7.17 2.20 -17.91
N ALA A 61 -5.87 2.39 -18.13
CA ALA A 61 -5.17 3.54 -17.55
C ALA A 61 -5.74 4.87 -18.07
N GLU A 62 -6.21 4.90 -19.31
CA GLU A 62 -6.81 6.07 -19.96
C GLU A 62 -8.20 6.45 -19.45
N GLU A 63 -8.86 5.55 -18.67
CA GLU A 63 -10.18 5.85 -18.09
C GLU A 63 -10.15 6.82 -16.92
N PHE A 64 -8.95 7.10 -16.37
CA PHE A 64 -8.78 7.95 -15.19
C PHE A 64 -8.44 9.38 -15.60
N ASP A 65 -9.31 10.33 -15.25
CA ASP A 65 -9.06 11.77 -15.38
C ASP A 65 -8.17 12.28 -14.23
N TRP A 66 -6.86 12.00 -14.31
CA TRP A 66 -5.92 12.40 -13.26
C TRP A 66 -5.86 13.90 -13.05
N ASP A 67 -6.08 14.69 -14.11
CA ASP A 67 -6.09 16.15 -14.03
C ASP A 67 -7.25 16.65 -13.17
N GLY A 68 -8.44 16.16 -13.42
CA GLY A 68 -9.61 16.49 -12.63
C GLY A 68 -9.55 15.91 -11.21
N ILE A 69 -9.00 14.68 -11.05
CA ILE A 69 -8.87 14.01 -9.75
C ILE A 69 -7.96 14.81 -8.81
N PHE A 70 -6.87 15.37 -9.31
CA PHE A 70 -5.88 16.08 -8.49
C PHE A 70 -6.08 17.60 -8.44
N GLU A 71 -7.14 18.12 -9.05
CA GLU A 71 -7.48 19.53 -8.92
C GLU A 71 -7.86 19.86 -7.48
N GLY A 72 -7.06 20.68 -6.81
CA GLY A 72 -7.27 21.07 -5.40
C GLY A 72 -6.97 19.96 -4.39
N ALA A 73 -6.32 18.87 -4.80
CA ALA A 73 -5.88 17.83 -3.90
C ALA A 73 -4.54 18.19 -3.25
N ASP A 74 -4.41 17.92 -1.95
CA ASP A 74 -3.16 18.11 -1.20
C ASP A 74 -2.37 16.81 -1.04
N TRP A 75 -3.07 15.66 -1.06
CA TRP A 75 -2.48 14.36 -0.76
C TRP A 75 -3.09 13.24 -1.59
N PHE A 76 -2.22 12.43 -2.19
CA PHE A 76 -2.58 11.20 -2.90
C PHE A 76 -1.98 10.00 -2.18
N HIS A 77 -2.82 9.04 -1.80
CA HIS A 77 -2.37 7.77 -1.23
C HIS A 77 -2.76 6.60 -2.11
N TRP A 78 -1.82 5.69 -2.34
CA TRP A 78 -2.05 4.44 -3.03
C TRP A 78 -1.35 3.27 -2.33
N THR A 79 -1.70 2.06 -2.70
CA THR A 79 -1.14 0.83 -2.13
C THR A 79 -0.56 -0.05 -3.22
N GLY A 80 0.54 -0.76 -2.91
CA GLY A 80 1.17 -1.73 -3.81
C GLY A 80 0.27 -2.89 -4.26
N ILE A 81 -0.90 -3.05 -3.62
CA ILE A 81 -1.92 -3.97 -4.12
C ILE A 81 -2.46 -3.53 -5.49
N THR A 82 -2.60 -2.22 -5.72
CA THR A 82 -3.19 -1.70 -6.96
C THR A 82 -2.39 -2.10 -8.20
N PRO A 83 -1.10 -1.81 -8.33
CA PRO A 83 -0.32 -2.27 -9.47
C PRO A 83 -0.18 -3.80 -9.52
N ALA A 84 -0.24 -4.50 -8.38
CA ALA A 84 -0.20 -5.95 -8.31
C ALA A 84 -1.43 -6.65 -8.91
N LEU A 85 -2.53 -5.94 -9.17
CA LEU A 85 -3.69 -6.49 -9.87
C LEU A 85 -3.41 -6.84 -11.33
N GLY A 86 -2.30 -6.35 -11.87
CA GLY A 86 -1.88 -6.62 -13.25
C GLY A 86 -2.64 -5.79 -14.27
N GLY A 87 -2.67 -6.27 -15.53
CA GLY A 87 -3.26 -5.52 -16.63
C GLY A 87 -2.60 -4.15 -16.82
N GLU A 88 -3.41 -3.10 -16.86
CA GLU A 88 -2.92 -1.72 -17.01
C GLU A 88 -2.77 -0.98 -15.66
N MET A 89 -2.97 -1.66 -14.53
CA MET A 89 -2.88 -1.00 -13.22
C MET A 89 -1.49 -0.47 -12.87
N PRO A 90 -0.35 -1.13 -13.25
CA PRO A 90 0.96 -0.53 -13.09
C PRO A 90 1.10 0.81 -13.83
N GLU A 91 0.59 0.90 -15.06
CA GLU A 91 0.62 2.12 -15.86
C GLU A 91 -0.30 3.21 -15.28
N ALA A 92 -1.53 2.83 -14.89
CA ALA A 92 -2.45 3.75 -14.22
C ALA A 92 -1.84 4.36 -12.95
N CYS A 93 -1.17 3.55 -12.13
CA CYS A 93 -0.45 4.04 -10.94
C CYS A 93 0.69 5.00 -11.32
N LEU A 94 1.44 4.71 -12.38
CA LEU A 94 2.53 5.57 -12.84
C LEU A 94 2.00 6.92 -13.33
N GLN A 95 0.93 6.93 -14.12
CA GLN A 95 0.28 8.14 -14.60
C GLN A 95 -0.26 8.97 -13.41
N ALA A 96 -0.93 8.32 -12.44
CA ALA A 96 -1.39 8.98 -11.22
C ALA A 96 -0.25 9.64 -10.44
N CYS A 97 0.85 8.93 -10.23
CA CYS A 97 2.01 9.46 -9.52
C CYS A 97 2.63 10.66 -10.24
N LYS A 98 2.78 10.60 -11.57
CA LYS A 98 3.30 11.71 -12.37
C LYS A 98 2.40 12.93 -12.29
N ALA A 99 1.10 12.76 -12.56
CA ALA A 99 0.13 13.84 -12.50
C ALA A 99 0.04 14.50 -11.11
N ALA A 100 0.09 13.70 -10.04
CA ALA A 100 0.14 14.21 -8.68
C ALA A 100 1.39 15.06 -8.44
N LYS A 101 2.56 14.63 -8.89
CA LYS A 101 3.82 15.41 -8.74
C LYS A 101 3.79 16.69 -9.57
N GLU A 102 3.27 16.68 -10.79
CA GLU A 102 3.12 17.86 -11.63
C GLU A 102 2.23 18.93 -10.99
N LYS A 103 1.23 18.51 -10.23
CA LYS A 103 0.31 19.40 -9.48
C LYS A 103 0.79 19.74 -8.06
N GLY A 104 1.97 19.28 -7.65
CA GLY A 104 2.52 19.54 -6.31
C GLY A 104 1.82 18.77 -5.19
N VAL A 105 1.05 17.75 -5.52
CA VAL A 105 0.34 16.89 -4.55
C VAL A 105 1.35 15.97 -3.84
N THR A 106 1.25 15.88 -2.53
CA THR A 106 2.06 14.94 -1.74
C THR A 106 1.63 13.50 -2.02
N VAL A 107 2.58 12.64 -2.39
CA VAL A 107 2.29 11.23 -2.72
C VAL A 107 2.76 10.32 -1.60
N SER A 108 1.87 9.46 -1.11
CA SER A 108 2.22 8.38 -0.19
C SER A 108 1.86 7.00 -0.75
N CYS A 109 2.65 6.01 -0.38
CA CYS A 109 2.45 4.63 -0.78
C CYS A 109 2.67 3.68 0.38
N ASP A 110 1.78 2.70 0.56
CA ASP A 110 2.03 1.50 1.35
C ASP A 110 2.50 0.38 0.41
N LEU A 111 3.71 -0.15 0.62
CA LEU A 111 4.29 -1.22 -0.20
C LEU A 111 3.39 -2.45 -0.26
N ASN A 112 2.85 -2.84 0.87
CA ASN A 112 1.76 -3.81 1.02
C ASN A 112 1.89 -5.04 0.10
N TYR A 113 3.09 -5.64 0.07
CA TYR A 113 3.40 -6.76 -0.80
C TYR A 113 2.46 -7.94 -0.58
N ARG A 114 2.04 -8.56 -1.66
CA ARG A 114 1.13 -9.71 -1.64
C ARG A 114 1.63 -10.81 -2.58
N LYS A 115 2.34 -11.79 -2.03
CA LYS A 115 2.90 -12.95 -2.77
C LYS A 115 1.88 -13.75 -3.60
N LYS A 116 0.58 -13.59 -3.32
CA LYS A 116 -0.50 -14.23 -4.10
C LYS A 116 -0.87 -13.46 -5.37
N LEU A 117 -0.40 -12.24 -5.53
CA LEU A 117 -0.72 -11.39 -6.70
C LEU A 117 0.43 -11.34 -7.70
N TRP A 118 1.67 -11.26 -7.23
CA TRP A 118 2.86 -11.15 -8.07
C TRP A 118 4.10 -11.74 -7.40
N SER A 119 5.14 -12.01 -8.18
CA SER A 119 6.43 -12.45 -7.66
C SER A 119 7.21 -11.28 -7.04
N ARG A 120 8.27 -11.58 -6.29
CA ARG A 120 9.18 -10.58 -5.72
C ARG A 120 9.86 -9.76 -6.81
N GLU A 121 10.29 -10.44 -7.87
CA GLU A 121 10.95 -9.82 -9.02
C GLU A 121 10.00 -8.81 -9.71
N GLN A 122 8.78 -9.24 -10.01
CA GLN A 122 7.76 -8.36 -10.61
C GLN A 122 7.44 -7.17 -9.69
N ALA A 123 7.28 -7.41 -8.39
CA ALA A 123 7.06 -6.36 -7.41
C ALA A 123 8.22 -5.36 -7.40
N GLY A 124 9.46 -5.85 -7.35
CA GLY A 124 10.66 -5.02 -7.36
C GLY A 124 10.78 -4.15 -8.61
N GLU A 125 10.55 -4.74 -9.79
CA GLU A 125 10.61 -4.01 -11.06
C GLU A 125 9.56 -2.90 -11.18
N VAL A 126 8.32 -3.18 -10.80
CA VAL A 126 7.22 -2.22 -10.89
C VAL A 126 7.36 -1.13 -9.83
N MET A 127 7.59 -1.52 -8.58
CA MET A 127 7.70 -0.58 -7.47
C MET A 127 8.92 0.34 -7.60
N ALA A 128 10.04 -0.15 -8.17
CA ALA A 128 11.21 0.69 -8.44
C ALA A 128 10.93 1.82 -9.45
N LYS A 129 9.93 1.65 -10.34
CA LYS A 129 9.50 2.70 -11.27
C LYS A 129 8.55 3.72 -10.63
N LEU A 130 7.79 3.30 -9.61
CA LEU A 130 6.76 4.11 -8.95
C LEU A 130 7.31 4.91 -7.77
N LEU A 131 8.19 4.32 -6.96
CA LEU A 131 8.69 4.93 -5.73
C LEU A 131 9.47 6.25 -5.91
N PRO A 132 10.16 6.54 -7.03
CA PRO A 132 10.75 7.86 -7.25
C PRO A 132 9.77 9.03 -7.24
N TYR A 133 8.48 8.76 -7.35
CA TYR A 133 7.41 9.76 -7.25
C TYR A 133 6.77 9.84 -5.86
N VAL A 134 7.22 9.02 -4.91
CA VAL A 134 6.61 8.90 -3.58
C VAL A 134 7.37 9.74 -2.56
N ASP A 135 6.65 10.62 -1.86
CA ASP A 135 7.20 11.44 -0.78
C ASP A 135 7.24 10.68 0.55
N VAL A 136 6.22 9.86 0.81
CA VAL A 136 6.06 9.10 2.06
C VAL A 136 5.85 7.62 1.75
N CYS A 137 6.83 6.79 2.06
CA CYS A 137 6.73 5.34 1.92
C CYS A 137 6.32 4.71 3.24
N ILE A 138 5.30 3.86 3.20
CA ILE A 138 4.88 3.03 4.33
C ILE A 138 5.25 1.59 4.01
N ALA A 139 5.89 0.90 4.93
CA ALA A 139 6.33 -0.47 4.77
C ALA A 139 6.33 -1.21 6.11
N ASN A 140 6.40 -2.51 6.06
CA ASN A 140 6.92 -3.33 7.15
C ASN A 140 8.29 -3.90 6.73
N GLU A 141 8.96 -4.59 7.65
CA GLU A 141 10.29 -5.15 7.41
C GLU A 141 10.28 -6.25 6.33
N GLU A 142 9.21 -7.07 6.29
CA GLU A 142 9.08 -8.15 5.30
C GLU A 142 8.88 -7.56 3.90
N ASP A 143 8.07 -6.51 3.76
CA ASP A 143 7.83 -5.85 2.48
C ASP A 143 9.12 -5.25 1.90
N ALA A 144 9.95 -4.59 2.72
CA ALA A 144 11.21 -4.00 2.28
C ALA A 144 12.19 -5.08 1.77
N LYS A 145 12.26 -6.22 2.48
CA LYS A 145 13.05 -7.37 2.07
C LYS A 145 12.49 -8.03 0.82
N ASP A 146 11.20 -8.33 0.81
CA ASP A 146 10.56 -9.08 -0.26
C ASP A 146 10.54 -8.32 -1.60
N VAL A 147 10.33 -6.99 -1.55
CA VAL A 147 10.22 -6.16 -2.75
C VAL A 147 11.59 -5.67 -3.26
N PHE A 148 12.50 -5.32 -2.34
CA PHE A 148 13.74 -4.63 -2.71
C PHE A 148 15.02 -5.33 -2.26
N GLY A 149 14.92 -6.43 -1.51
CA GLY A 149 16.07 -7.08 -0.89
C GLY A 149 16.74 -6.22 0.18
N ILE A 150 16.03 -5.24 0.76
CA ILE A 150 16.54 -4.36 1.79
C ILE A 150 16.36 -5.06 3.13
N GLU A 151 17.47 -5.35 3.79
CA GLU A 151 17.51 -5.98 5.11
C GLU A 151 18.17 -5.03 6.12
N ALA A 152 17.85 -5.24 7.39
CA ALA A 152 18.50 -4.54 8.47
C ALA A 152 19.98 -4.98 8.57
N GLU A 153 20.89 -4.01 8.64
CA GLU A 153 22.31 -4.27 8.84
C GLU A 153 22.56 -4.67 10.30
N ASN A 154 23.25 -5.80 10.54
CA ASN A 154 23.71 -6.26 11.85
C ASN A 154 22.63 -6.57 12.90
N THR A 155 21.46 -7.06 12.50
CA THR A 155 20.44 -7.50 13.46
C THR A 155 20.71 -8.92 13.96
N ASP A 156 20.80 -9.09 15.27
CA ASP A 156 20.74 -10.39 15.92
C ASP A 156 19.28 -10.84 15.99
N ILE A 157 18.85 -11.58 14.99
CA ILE A 157 17.48 -12.11 14.82
C ILE A 157 17.03 -12.96 16.04
N ASN A 158 17.98 -13.40 16.86
CA ASN A 158 17.72 -14.29 17.98
C ASN A 158 17.31 -13.56 19.29
N SER A 159 17.38 -12.24 19.36
CA SER A 159 17.19 -11.53 20.61
C SER A 159 15.72 -11.26 21.00
N GLY A 160 14.75 -11.45 20.05
CA GLY A 160 13.33 -11.20 20.30
C GLY A 160 13.00 -9.75 20.72
N LYS A 161 13.98 -8.86 20.74
CA LYS A 161 13.81 -7.43 20.99
C LYS A 161 13.67 -6.72 19.64
N LEU A 162 12.69 -5.84 19.56
CA LEU A 162 12.54 -4.87 18.46
C LEU A 162 13.86 -4.11 18.31
N ASP A 163 14.62 -4.45 17.26
CA ASP A 163 15.88 -3.78 16.99
C ASP A 163 15.63 -2.46 16.26
N HIS A 164 15.47 -1.38 17.03
CA HIS A 164 15.26 -0.04 16.51
C HIS A 164 16.35 0.39 15.51
N ALA A 165 17.59 -0.03 15.71
CA ALA A 165 18.71 0.32 14.82
C ALA A 165 18.54 -0.34 13.44
N GLY A 166 18.09 -1.59 13.41
CA GLY A 166 17.79 -2.30 12.17
C GLY A 166 16.68 -1.66 11.36
N TYR A 167 15.59 -1.26 12.01
CA TYR A 167 14.48 -0.57 11.32
C TYR A 167 14.87 0.81 10.79
N ILE A 168 15.70 1.54 11.54
CA ILE A 168 16.30 2.82 11.08
C ILE A 168 17.14 2.58 9.81
N SER A 169 17.96 1.52 9.79
CA SER A 169 18.76 1.16 8.62
C SER A 169 17.87 0.88 7.40
N VAL A 170 16.82 0.07 7.55
CA VAL A 170 15.85 -0.23 6.48
C VAL A 170 15.21 1.04 5.94
N ALA A 171 14.68 1.89 6.83
CA ALA A 171 14.02 3.13 6.42
C ALA A 171 14.99 4.09 5.70
N ARG A 172 16.23 4.20 6.19
CA ARG A 172 17.27 5.00 5.55
C ARG A 172 17.61 4.50 4.15
N GLN A 173 17.76 3.18 3.97
CA GLN A 173 18.05 2.58 2.66
C GLN A 173 16.91 2.85 1.66
N ILE A 174 15.63 2.73 2.08
CA ILE A 174 14.47 3.07 1.24
C ILE A 174 14.52 4.55 0.86
N ALA A 175 14.71 5.46 1.82
CA ALA A 175 14.76 6.89 1.59
C ALA A 175 15.90 7.27 0.62
N GLN A 176 17.09 6.71 0.81
CA GLN A 176 18.25 6.99 -0.04
C GLN A 176 18.09 6.42 -1.46
N ARG A 177 17.54 5.21 -1.58
CA ARG A 177 17.41 4.53 -2.87
C ARG A 177 16.35 5.16 -3.77
N PHE A 178 15.24 5.63 -3.19
CA PHE A 178 14.07 6.09 -3.94
C PHE A 178 13.76 7.57 -3.78
N GLY A 179 14.45 8.28 -2.89
CA GLY A 179 14.25 9.72 -2.67
C GLY A 179 13.03 10.05 -1.80
N CYS A 180 12.45 9.09 -1.08
CA CYS A 180 11.34 9.34 -0.18
C CYS A 180 11.78 10.25 0.97
N ARG A 181 11.03 11.34 1.22
CA ARG A 181 11.30 12.25 2.33
C ARG A 181 11.06 11.61 3.69
N LYS A 182 10.05 10.77 3.76
CA LYS A 182 9.65 10.07 4.98
C LYS A 182 9.42 8.60 4.70
N VAL A 183 9.80 7.76 5.67
CA VAL A 183 9.53 6.32 5.63
C VAL A 183 8.92 5.91 6.97
N ALA A 184 7.70 5.39 6.93
CA ALA A 184 7.03 4.82 8.09
C ALA A 184 7.17 3.31 8.07
N ILE A 185 7.72 2.74 9.13
CA ILE A 185 7.81 1.29 9.31
C ILE A 185 6.81 0.87 10.38
N THR A 186 5.90 -0.01 10.01
CA THR A 186 4.95 -0.63 10.95
C THR A 186 5.58 -1.87 11.56
N LEU A 187 5.50 -1.96 12.88
CA LEU A 187 6.11 -3.01 13.69
C LEU A 187 4.99 -3.81 14.35
N ARG A 188 4.98 -5.13 14.12
CA ARG A 188 3.95 -6.01 14.66
C ARG A 188 4.58 -7.14 15.45
N GLY A 189 4.27 -7.22 16.75
CA GLY A 189 4.51 -8.39 17.59
C GLY A 189 3.25 -9.25 17.63
N SER A 190 3.29 -10.48 17.11
CA SER A 190 2.13 -11.39 17.15
C SER A 190 2.19 -12.26 18.40
N LEU A 191 1.25 -12.07 19.35
CA LEU A 191 1.11 -12.88 20.54
C LEU A 191 0.15 -14.06 20.33
N SER A 192 -0.97 -13.79 19.64
CA SER A 192 -1.97 -14.78 19.28
C SER A 192 -2.71 -14.39 18.00
N ALA A 193 -3.70 -15.17 17.58
CA ALA A 193 -4.58 -14.80 16.46
C ALA A 193 -5.42 -13.54 16.75
N SER A 194 -5.62 -13.21 18.03
CA SER A 194 -6.46 -12.09 18.47
C SER A 194 -5.67 -10.95 19.09
N ASP A 195 -4.48 -11.23 19.63
CA ASP A 195 -3.68 -10.26 20.40
C ASP A 195 -2.37 -9.99 19.69
N ASN A 196 -2.11 -8.73 19.40
CA ASN A 196 -0.91 -8.28 18.74
C ASN A 196 -0.44 -6.98 19.37
N ASP A 197 0.86 -6.88 19.55
CA ASP A 197 1.50 -5.60 19.86
C ASP A 197 1.75 -4.84 18.56
N TRP A 198 1.50 -3.55 18.59
CA TRP A 198 1.75 -2.66 17.47
C TRP A 198 2.61 -1.49 17.89
N ALA A 199 3.60 -1.20 17.09
CA ALA A 199 4.40 0.01 17.18
C ALA A 199 4.63 0.57 15.78
N GLY A 200 5.10 1.79 15.70
CA GLY A 200 5.46 2.43 14.45
C GLY A 200 6.73 3.27 14.60
N MET A 201 7.51 3.33 13.55
CA MET A 201 8.66 4.21 13.44
C MET A 201 8.48 5.10 12.23
N LEU A 202 8.69 6.40 12.40
CA LEU A 202 8.77 7.36 11.31
C LEU A 202 10.21 7.83 11.15
N TYR A 203 10.80 7.54 10.01
CA TYR A 203 12.07 8.13 9.57
C TYR A 203 11.76 9.36 8.71
N ASP A 204 12.32 10.49 9.09
CA ASP A 204 12.38 11.71 8.30
C ASP A 204 13.84 11.95 7.94
N ALA A 205 14.14 12.39 6.74
CA ALA A 205 15.51 12.67 6.32
C ALA A 205 16.25 13.65 7.26
N CYS A 206 15.50 14.48 7.99
CA CYS A 206 16.02 15.42 8.99
C CYS A 206 15.89 14.96 10.44
N LEU A 207 14.88 14.09 10.74
CA LEU A 207 14.52 13.73 12.12
C LEU A 207 14.04 12.28 12.19
N LEU A 208 14.31 11.62 13.30
CA LEU A 208 13.81 10.27 13.61
C LEU A 208 12.78 10.35 14.74
N TYR A 209 11.60 9.80 14.52
CA TYR A 209 10.56 9.66 15.54
C TYR A 209 10.19 8.19 15.72
N THR A 210 10.05 7.76 16.97
CA THR A 210 9.49 6.46 17.33
C THR A 210 8.32 6.67 18.28
N SER A 211 7.24 5.92 18.12
CA SER A 211 6.13 5.89 19.07
C SER A 211 5.59 4.48 19.19
N ASP A 212 5.28 4.09 20.42
CA ASP A 212 4.53 2.88 20.71
C ASP A 212 3.05 3.23 20.68
N ALA A 213 2.29 2.46 19.93
CA ALA A 213 0.83 2.57 19.92
C ALA A 213 0.27 1.56 20.92
N ALA A 214 -0.37 2.05 21.95
CA ALA A 214 -1.06 1.24 22.95
C ALA A 214 -2.38 0.66 22.40
#